data_0a50bb983d9281f3635b1eb7eb5ce50e
#
_entry.id   0a50bb983d9281f3635b1eb7eb5ce50e
#
_cell.length_a   1.000
_cell.length_b   1.000
_cell.length_c   1.000
_cell.angle_alpha   90.00
_cell.angle_beta   90.00
_cell.angle_gamma   90.00
#
_symmetry.space_group_name_H-M   'P 1'
#
loop_
_entity.id
_entity.type
_entity.pdbx_description
1 polymer ?
#
loop_
_entity_poly.entity_id
_entity_poly.type
_entity_poly.pdbx_seq_one_letter_code
_entity_poly.pdbx_strand_id
1 'polypeptide(L)'
;MICRILLADLCYKRNSLSRYEFVQPIREILERCGFPCKICHYTEIEEYVLASYDKVILCGTALKDNAYMEQIEAFSWLKDLNKPTLGICAGMQVISAFFGGSIVQQPAIGLNRIEIIRSSPLLGKPRQIEGYHLHNFGATLPEGFLRLAGRNESPEAFQRCTLPVYGIMFHPEVRNRWILERFANL
;
A
#
# COMPACT_ATOMS: atom_id res chain seq x y z
N MET A 1 15.05 -10.00 -17.32
CA MET A 1 14.75 -8.53 -17.21
C MET A 1 14.75 -8.17 -15.73
N ILE A 2 15.26 -6.98 -15.36
CA ILE A 2 15.27 -6.50 -13.97
C ILE A 2 13.87 -5.93 -13.69
N CYS A 3 13.18 -6.45 -12.66
CA CYS A 3 11.87 -5.96 -12.23
C CYS A 3 11.98 -4.52 -11.71
N ARG A 4 11.21 -3.60 -12.28
CA ARG A 4 11.17 -2.17 -11.94
C ARG A 4 9.90 -1.84 -11.18
N ILE A 5 10.02 -1.09 -10.08
CA ILE A 5 8.89 -0.78 -9.20
C ILE A 5 8.61 0.72 -9.21
N LEU A 6 7.35 1.10 -9.44
CA LEU A 6 6.87 2.46 -9.26
C LEU A 6 6.39 2.65 -7.83
N LEU A 7 6.88 3.68 -7.15
CA LEU A 7 6.42 4.14 -5.85
C LEU A 7 5.54 5.38 -6.05
N ALA A 8 4.24 5.23 -5.84
CA ALA A 8 3.29 6.33 -5.86
C ALA A 8 3.40 7.10 -4.55
N ASP A 9 3.89 8.34 -4.61
CA ASP A 9 3.98 9.26 -3.50
C ASP A 9 2.61 9.92 -3.28
N LEU A 10 1.95 9.60 -2.15
CA LEU A 10 0.64 10.11 -1.77
C LEU A 10 0.71 11.34 -0.84
N CYS A 11 1.90 11.91 -0.62
CA CYS A 11 2.05 13.10 0.21
C CYS A 11 1.29 14.30 -0.40
N TYR A 12 0.88 15.24 0.46
CA TYR A 12 0.01 16.38 0.08
C TYR A 12 0.57 17.26 -1.05
N LYS A 13 1.87 17.25 -1.26
CA LYS A 13 2.54 17.92 -2.40
C LYS A 13 3.83 17.23 -2.77
N ARG A 14 4.24 17.44 -4.01
CA ARG A 14 5.52 16.96 -4.53
C ARG A 14 6.70 17.45 -3.67
N ASN A 15 7.66 16.56 -3.45
CA ASN A 15 8.88 16.86 -2.70
C ASN A 15 8.65 17.39 -1.29
N SER A 16 7.54 17.03 -0.65
CA SER A 16 7.29 17.34 0.74
C SER A 16 8.28 16.62 1.66
N LEU A 17 8.47 17.10 2.88
CA LEU A 17 9.30 16.41 3.88
C LEU A 17 8.74 15.02 4.24
N SER A 18 7.41 14.85 4.21
CA SER A 18 6.76 13.57 4.47
C SER A 18 7.23 12.46 3.53
N ARG A 19 7.65 12.78 2.30
CA ARG A 19 8.23 11.82 1.37
C ARG A 19 9.47 11.11 1.94
N TYR A 20 10.29 11.80 2.72
CA TYR A 20 11.48 11.21 3.34
C TYR A 20 11.15 10.24 4.47
N GLU A 21 9.97 10.36 5.06
CA GLU A 21 9.48 9.49 6.14
C GLU A 21 8.71 8.27 5.60
N PHE A 22 7.89 8.46 4.56
CA PHE A 22 6.92 7.45 4.11
C PHE A 22 7.27 6.77 2.77
N VAL A 23 8.05 7.41 1.91
CA VAL A 23 8.34 6.88 0.56
C VAL A 23 9.80 6.49 0.41
N GLN A 24 10.72 7.33 0.84
CA GLN A 24 12.14 7.10 0.71
C GLN A 24 12.63 5.82 1.42
N PRO A 25 12.17 5.47 2.64
CA PRO A 25 12.58 4.22 3.30
C PRO A 25 12.16 2.97 2.52
N ILE A 26 10.99 2.99 1.88
CA ILE A 26 10.51 1.90 1.03
C ILE A 26 11.46 1.74 -0.17
N ARG A 27 11.79 2.84 -0.84
CA ARG A 27 12.74 2.85 -1.94
C ARG A 27 14.08 2.24 -1.54
N GLU A 28 14.66 2.69 -0.43
CA GLU A 28 15.98 2.23 0.03
C GLU A 28 15.99 0.73 0.35
N ILE A 29 14.92 0.20 0.95
CA ILE A 29 14.78 -1.23 1.22
C ILE A 29 14.78 -2.01 -0.09
N LEU A 30 13.96 -1.62 -1.05
CA LEU A 30 13.80 -2.32 -2.32
C LEU A 30 15.07 -2.23 -3.19
N GLU A 31 15.71 -1.06 -3.26
CA GLU A 31 16.97 -0.89 -4.02
C GLU A 31 18.12 -1.70 -3.42
N ARG A 32 18.21 -1.84 -2.08
CA ARG A 32 19.17 -2.76 -1.42
C ARG A 32 18.92 -4.23 -1.77
N CYS A 33 17.67 -4.60 -2.09
CA CYS A 33 17.30 -5.93 -2.54
C CYS A 33 17.48 -6.12 -4.06
N GLY A 34 18.00 -5.10 -4.79
CA GLY A 34 18.27 -5.18 -6.22
C GLY A 34 17.09 -4.80 -7.12
N PHE A 35 16.04 -4.18 -6.58
CA PHE A 35 14.88 -3.74 -7.34
C PHE A 35 14.93 -2.21 -7.60
N PRO A 36 15.21 -1.77 -8.85
CA PRO A 36 15.20 -0.36 -9.20
C PRO A 36 13.82 0.28 -8.98
N CYS A 37 13.80 1.41 -8.26
CA CYS A 37 12.56 2.11 -7.93
C CYS A 37 12.54 3.52 -8.52
N LYS A 38 11.35 3.97 -8.95
CA LYS A 38 11.06 5.36 -9.31
C LYS A 38 9.96 5.89 -8.42
N ILE A 39 10.17 7.04 -7.82
CA ILE A 39 9.13 7.76 -7.09
C ILE A 39 8.45 8.72 -8.06
N CYS A 40 7.10 8.68 -8.08
CA CYS A 40 6.25 9.58 -8.83
C CYS A 40 5.11 10.04 -7.93
N HIS A 41 4.82 11.34 -7.91
CA HIS A 41 3.67 11.86 -7.17
C HIS A 41 2.39 11.36 -7.83
N TYR A 42 1.38 10.97 -7.04
CA TYR A 42 0.16 10.32 -7.55
C TYR A 42 -0.58 11.14 -8.63
N THR A 43 -0.49 12.47 -8.57
CA THR A 43 -1.09 13.38 -9.55
C THR A 43 -0.37 13.41 -10.91
N GLU A 44 0.78 12.74 -11.03
CA GLU A 44 1.59 12.66 -12.25
C GLU A 44 1.62 11.25 -12.83
N ILE A 45 0.89 10.31 -12.23
CA ILE A 45 0.86 8.93 -12.70
C ILE A 45 -0.19 8.81 -13.80
N GLU A 46 0.29 8.65 -15.02
CA GLU A 46 -0.51 8.37 -16.21
C GLU A 46 -0.21 6.96 -16.73
N GLU A 47 -1.05 6.41 -17.60
CA GLU A 47 -0.90 5.05 -18.13
C GLU A 47 0.45 4.79 -18.79
N TYR A 48 0.98 5.77 -19.52
CA TYR A 48 2.30 5.64 -20.17
C TYR A 48 3.44 5.55 -19.15
N VAL A 49 3.30 6.18 -17.98
CA VAL A 49 4.27 6.03 -16.88
C VAL A 49 4.23 4.60 -16.37
N LEU A 50 3.03 4.08 -16.11
CA LEU A 50 2.82 2.72 -15.60
C LEU A 50 3.36 1.66 -16.55
N ALA A 51 3.30 1.87 -17.87
CA ALA A 51 3.79 0.93 -18.87
C ALA A 51 5.28 0.55 -18.67
N SER A 52 6.07 1.45 -18.09
CA SER A 52 7.51 1.28 -17.87
C SER A 52 7.90 0.51 -16.60
N TYR A 53 6.93 0.09 -15.79
CA TYR A 53 7.16 -0.59 -14.51
C TYR A 53 6.40 -1.90 -14.43
N ASP A 54 6.97 -2.86 -13.70
CA ASP A 54 6.41 -4.19 -13.54
C ASP A 54 5.45 -4.27 -12.36
N LYS A 55 5.66 -3.43 -11.33
CA LYS A 55 4.89 -3.40 -10.09
C LYS A 55 4.67 -1.96 -9.60
N VAL A 56 3.64 -1.77 -8.78
CA VAL A 56 3.29 -0.47 -8.21
C VAL A 56 3.12 -0.59 -6.70
N ILE A 57 3.66 0.37 -5.94
CA ILE A 57 3.38 0.53 -4.51
C ILE A 57 2.78 1.92 -4.28
N LEU A 58 1.55 1.97 -3.75
CA LEU A 58 0.96 3.20 -3.22
C LEU A 58 1.45 3.35 -1.79
N CYS A 59 2.26 4.36 -1.54
CA CYS A 59 2.92 4.57 -0.25
C CYS A 59 1.98 5.18 0.80
N GLY A 60 2.39 5.13 2.07
CA GLY A 60 1.75 5.89 3.14
C GLY A 60 2.06 7.38 3.07
N THR A 61 1.43 8.15 3.95
CA THR A 61 1.68 9.58 4.12
C THR A 61 1.46 10.02 5.56
N ALA A 62 1.72 11.30 5.89
CA ALA A 62 1.63 11.83 7.23
C ALA A 62 0.17 11.88 7.74
N LEU A 63 -0.02 11.80 9.08
CA LEU A 63 -1.33 11.76 9.76
C LEU A 63 -2.32 12.86 9.35
N LYS A 64 -1.82 14.05 9.01
CA LYS A 64 -2.65 15.21 8.63
C LYS A 64 -2.76 15.38 7.12
N ASP A 65 -2.18 14.47 6.36
CA ASP A 65 -2.13 14.56 4.91
C ASP A 65 -3.24 13.68 4.32
N ASN A 66 -4.35 14.30 3.98
CA ASN A 66 -5.56 13.64 3.50
C ASN A 66 -5.95 14.07 2.07
N ALA A 67 -5.09 14.80 1.36
CA ALA A 67 -5.40 15.34 0.02
C ALA A 67 -5.80 14.24 -0.98
N TYR A 68 -5.20 13.05 -0.88
CA TYR A 68 -5.53 11.89 -1.73
C TYR A 68 -6.99 11.42 -1.57
N MET A 69 -7.62 11.62 -0.41
CA MET A 69 -9.01 11.21 -0.17
C MET A 69 -10.01 12.00 -1.02
N GLU A 70 -9.71 13.27 -1.29
CA GLU A 70 -10.53 14.16 -2.12
C GLU A 70 -10.28 13.96 -3.62
N GLN A 71 -9.25 13.18 -3.97
CA GLN A 71 -8.77 13.00 -5.34
C GLN A 71 -8.72 11.52 -5.75
N ILE A 72 -9.66 10.70 -5.30
CA ILE A 72 -9.70 9.25 -5.62
C ILE A 72 -9.73 9.00 -7.13
N GLU A 73 -10.34 9.89 -7.92
CA GLU A 73 -10.36 9.80 -9.38
C GLU A 73 -8.96 9.88 -10.03
N ALA A 74 -7.98 10.47 -9.35
CA ALA A 74 -6.59 10.47 -9.84
C ALA A 74 -5.96 9.06 -9.87
N PHE A 75 -6.61 8.08 -9.23
CA PHE A 75 -6.20 6.68 -9.22
C PHE A 75 -7.01 5.81 -10.20
N SER A 76 -7.73 6.41 -11.16
CA SER A 76 -8.56 5.70 -12.16
C SER A 76 -7.79 4.63 -12.93
N TRP A 77 -6.48 4.80 -13.11
CA TRP A 77 -5.58 3.82 -13.70
C TRP A 77 -5.54 2.46 -12.94
N LEU A 78 -5.97 2.40 -11.67
CA LEU A 78 -6.11 1.13 -10.93
C LEU A 78 -7.12 0.18 -11.55
N LYS A 79 -8.10 0.69 -12.30
CA LYS A 79 -9.17 -0.11 -12.90
C LYS A 79 -8.63 -1.15 -13.87
N ASP A 80 -7.73 -0.72 -14.74
CA ASP A 80 -7.20 -1.52 -15.83
C ASP A 80 -5.77 -2.03 -15.58
N LEU A 81 -5.24 -1.78 -14.38
CA LEU A 81 -3.90 -2.17 -14.00
C LEU A 81 -3.80 -3.67 -13.70
N ASN A 82 -3.23 -4.43 -14.64
CA ASN A 82 -2.98 -5.87 -14.52
C ASN A 82 -1.56 -6.17 -13.99
N LYS A 83 -1.11 -5.40 -13.00
CA LYS A 83 0.22 -5.55 -12.40
C LYS A 83 0.13 -5.74 -10.90
N PRO A 84 1.08 -6.46 -10.28
CA PRO A 84 1.14 -6.55 -8.82
C PRO A 84 1.16 -5.15 -8.20
N THR A 85 0.22 -4.91 -7.28
CA THR A 85 0.02 -3.62 -6.63
C THR A 85 -0.08 -3.79 -5.13
N LEU A 86 0.64 -2.97 -4.38
CA LEU A 86 0.59 -2.94 -2.92
C LEU A 86 0.21 -1.55 -2.43
N GLY A 87 -0.87 -1.43 -1.67
CA GLY A 87 -1.21 -0.21 -0.92
C GLY A 87 -0.75 -0.31 0.53
N ILE A 88 -0.02 0.68 1.01
CA ILE A 88 0.46 0.79 2.39
C ILE A 88 -0.24 1.95 3.07
N CYS A 89 -0.93 1.72 4.19
CA CYS A 89 -1.64 2.72 4.98
C CYS A 89 -2.58 3.57 4.09
N ALA A 90 -2.27 4.82 3.76
CA ALA A 90 -3.02 5.65 2.81
C ALA A 90 -3.24 4.94 1.46
N GLY A 91 -2.24 4.21 0.95
CA GLY A 91 -2.38 3.42 -0.26
C GLY A 91 -3.42 2.29 -0.16
N MET A 92 -3.56 1.64 1.00
CA MET A 92 -4.62 0.67 1.25
C MET A 92 -6.00 1.35 1.26
N GLN A 93 -6.10 2.54 1.84
CA GLN A 93 -7.33 3.34 1.87
C GLN A 93 -7.77 3.73 0.46
N VAL A 94 -6.83 4.18 -0.38
CA VAL A 94 -7.08 4.47 -1.81
C VAL A 94 -7.60 3.24 -2.54
N ILE A 95 -6.94 2.09 -2.41
CA ILE A 95 -7.40 0.84 -3.05
C ILE A 95 -8.80 0.49 -2.57
N SER A 96 -9.07 0.55 -1.27
CA SER A 96 -10.39 0.28 -0.73
C SER A 96 -11.44 1.21 -1.34
N ALA A 97 -11.26 2.52 -1.26
CA ALA A 97 -12.22 3.51 -1.75
C ALA A 97 -12.45 3.38 -3.27
N PHE A 98 -11.38 3.16 -4.04
CA PHE A 98 -11.47 3.02 -5.49
C PHE A 98 -12.28 1.78 -5.91
N PHE A 99 -12.19 0.67 -5.18
CA PHE A 99 -12.95 -0.55 -5.45
C PHE A 99 -14.29 -0.65 -4.68
N GLY A 100 -14.86 0.48 -4.25
CA GLY A 100 -16.20 0.56 -3.68
C GLY A 100 -16.28 0.34 -2.17
N GLY A 101 -15.14 0.26 -1.48
CA GLY A 101 -15.08 0.35 -0.03
C GLY A 101 -15.12 1.81 0.46
N SER A 102 -14.85 2.01 1.73
CA SER A 102 -14.90 3.33 2.39
C SER A 102 -13.67 3.57 3.24
N ILE A 103 -13.26 4.83 3.31
CA ILE A 103 -12.28 5.31 4.29
C ILE A 103 -13.05 5.70 5.54
N VAL A 104 -12.69 5.12 6.68
CA VAL A 104 -13.42 5.29 7.95
C VAL A 104 -12.49 5.81 9.04
N GLN A 105 -13.04 6.53 10.01
CA GLN A 105 -12.26 6.98 11.16
C GLN A 105 -11.83 5.77 12.01
N GLN A 106 -10.54 5.55 12.12
CA GLN A 106 -9.95 4.41 12.83
C GLN A 106 -8.51 4.78 13.25
N PRO A 107 -8.33 5.59 14.30
CA PRO A 107 -7.00 6.04 14.70
C PRO A 107 -6.20 4.89 15.33
N ALA A 108 -4.93 4.75 14.91
CA ALA A 108 -3.97 3.87 15.53
C ALA A 108 -2.54 4.43 15.38
N ILE A 109 -1.79 4.42 16.50
CA ILE A 109 -0.40 4.88 16.57
C ILE A 109 0.41 3.88 17.38
N GLY A 110 1.56 3.47 16.85
CA GLY A 110 2.51 2.60 17.53
C GLY A 110 2.45 1.14 17.09
N LEU A 111 3.07 0.26 17.88
CA LEU A 111 3.13 -1.17 17.60
C LEU A 111 1.88 -1.87 18.09
N ASN A 112 1.21 -2.58 17.19
CA ASN A 112 0.04 -3.40 17.49
C ASN A 112 0.26 -4.84 17.03
N ARG A 113 -0.38 -5.77 17.74
CA ARG A 113 -0.45 -7.17 17.32
C ARG A 113 -1.45 -7.32 16.18
N ILE A 114 -1.02 -7.99 15.12
CA ILE A 114 -1.79 -8.27 13.93
C ILE A 114 -1.90 -9.77 13.77
N GLU A 115 -3.12 -10.27 13.65
CA GLU A 115 -3.38 -11.66 13.38
C GLU A 115 -3.54 -11.89 11.87
N ILE A 116 -2.59 -12.56 11.24
CA ILE A 116 -2.71 -13.07 9.88
C ILE A 116 -3.58 -14.32 9.94
N ILE A 117 -4.76 -14.24 9.35
CA ILE A 117 -5.80 -15.28 9.43
C ILE A 117 -5.86 -16.16 8.17
N ARG A 118 -5.26 -15.71 7.06
CA ARG A 118 -5.28 -16.40 5.77
C ARG A 118 -3.91 -16.42 5.13
N SER A 119 -3.52 -17.58 4.60
CA SER A 119 -2.30 -17.71 3.80
C SER A 119 -2.39 -16.87 2.52
N SER A 120 -1.30 -16.18 2.20
CA SER A 120 -1.15 -15.45 0.94
C SER A 120 0.30 -15.41 0.49
N PRO A 121 0.58 -15.17 -0.80
CA PRO A 121 1.94 -14.96 -1.28
C PRO A 121 2.65 -13.82 -0.54
N LEU A 122 1.94 -12.74 -0.22
CA LEU A 122 2.49 -11.57 0.47
C LEU A 122 2.80 -11.83 1.94
N LEU A 123 1.84 -12.34 2.72
CA LEU A 123 1.97 -12.45 4.18
C LEU A 123 2.42 -13.83 4.67
N GLY A 124 2.36 -14.85 3.80
CA GLY A 124 2.68 -16.23 4.16
C GLY A 124 1.56 -16.91 4.94
N LYS A 125 1.91 -17.88 5.79
CA LYS A 125 0.97 -18.69 6.58
C LYS A 125 0.36 -17.87 7.74
N PRO A 126 -0.85 -18.26 8.23
CA PRO A 126 -1.46 -17.68 9.43
C PRO A 126 -0.51 -17.67 10.62
N ARG A 127 -0.39 -16.53 11.27
CA ARG A 127 0.42 -16.29 12.47
C ARG A 127 0.16 -14.91 13.04
N GLN A 128 0.65 -14.64 14.24
CA GLN A 128 0.72 -13.29 14.79
C GLN A 128 2.03 -12.61 14.40
N ILE A 129 1.94 -11.31 14.09
CA ILE A 129 3.07 -10.41 13.89
C ILE A 129 2.82 -9.12 14.66
N GLU A 130 3.83 -8.28 14.80
CA GLU A 130 3.68 -6.90 15.23
C GLU A 130 3.81 -5.98 14.02
N GLY A 131 2.88 -5.04 13.85
CA GLY A 131 2.92 -4.00 12.83
C GLY A 131 2.95 -2.62 13.44
N TYR A 132 3.66 -1.69 12.82
CA TYR A 132 3.66 -0.29 13.21
C TYR A 132 2.56 0.47 12.48
N HIS A 133 1.67 1.10 13.25
CA HIS A 133 0.57 1.91 12.74
C HIS A 133 0.86 3.40 12.95
N LEU A 134 0.45 4.20 11.98
CA LEU A 134 0.48 5.66 12.06
C LEU A 134 -0.62 6.21 11.16
N HIS A 135 -1.87 6.16 11.60
CA HIS A 135 -3.02 6.63 10.82
C HIS A 135 -4.19 7.09 11.69
N ASN A 136 -4.98 8.03 11.18
CA ASN A 136 -6.26 8.46 11.74
C ASN A 136 -7.43 7.70 11.12
N PHE A 137 -7.24 7.17 9.91
CA PHE A 137 -8.28 6.53 9.13
C PHE A 137 -7.88 5.11 8.78
N GLY A 138 -8.85 4.22 8.76
CA GLY A 138 -8.77 2.88 8.24
C GLY A 138 -9.54 2.74 6.94
N ALA A 139 -9.72 1.51 6.49
CA ALA A 139 -10.45 1.18 5.28
C ALA A 139 -11.39 0.00 5.52
N THR A 140 -12.55 -0.03 4.86
CA THR A 140 -13.39 -1.21 4.85
C THR A 140 -12.91 -2.22 3.81
N LEU A 141 -13.37 -3.47 3.91
CA LEU A 141 -13.06 -4.50 2.92
C LEU A 141 -13.95 -4.31 1.67
N PRO A 142 -13.37 -4.02 0.48
CA PRO A 142 -14.17 -3.87 -0.74
C PRO A 142 -14.73 -5.22 -1.21
N GLU A 143 -15.78 -5.17 -2.01
CA GLU A 143 -16.29 -6.35 -2.70
C GLU A 143 -15.24 -6.96 -3.64
N GLY A 144 -15.18 -8.29 -3.72
CA GLY A 144 -14.17 -9.00 -4.52
C GLY A 144 -12.78 -9.05 -3.89
N PHE A 145 -12.65 -8.65 -2.61
CA PHE A 145 -11.42 -8.77 -1.84
C PHE A 145 -11.55 -9.78 -0.71
N LEU A 146 -10.45 -10.45 -0.39
CA LEU A 146 -10.31 -11.36 0.74
C LEU A 146 -9.53 -10.69 1.86
N ARG A 147 -10.06 -10.74 3.06
CA ARG A 147 -9.32 -10.32 4.25
C ARG A 147 -8.22 -11.32 4.57
N LEU A 148 -7.00 -10.80 4.74
CA LEU A 148 -5.81 -11.56 5.09
C LEU A 148 -5.45 -11.42 6.56
N ALA A 149 -5.72 -10.26 7.15
CA ALA A 149 -5.42 -9.95 8.55
C ALA A 149 -6.44 -8.95 9.12
N GLY A 150 -6.52 -8.90 10.46
CA GLY A 150 -7.42 -8.00 11.18
C GLY A 150 -8.85 -8.52 11.29
N ARG A 151 -9.83 -7.63 11.52
CA ARG A 151 -11.26 -7.92 11.68
C ARG A 151 -12.05 -7.50 10.43
N ASN A 152 -13.31 -7.87 10.33
CA ASN A 152 -14.16 -7.48 9.18
C ASN A 152 -14.36 -5.96 9.12
N GLU A 153 -14.62 -5.35 10.27
CA GLU A 153 -14.88 -3.91 10.39
C GLU A 153 -13.58 -3.08 10.29
N SER A 154 -12.43 -3.72 10.51
CA SER A 154 -11.12 -3.08 10.49
C SER A 154 -10.06 -4.04 9.93
N PRO A 155 -10.06 -4.28 8.62
CA PRO A 155 -9.06 -5.14 8.00
C PRO A 155 -7.66 -4.50 8.09
N GLU A 156 -6.71 -5.29 8.58
CA GLU A 156 -5.30 -4.92 8.65
C GLU A 156 -4.56 -5.25 7.35
N ALA A 157 -5.09 -6.22 6.61
CA ALA A 157 -4.62 -6.55 5.27
C ALA A 157 -5.71 -7.25 4.45
N PHE A 158 -5.69 -7.00 3.16
CA PHE A 158 -6.56 -7.65 2.19
C PHE A 158 -5.84 -7.94 0.86
N GLN A 159 -6.45 -8.79 0.04
CA GLN A 159 -6.03 -9.12 -1.32
C GLN A 159 -7.23 -9.21 -2.23
N ARG A 160 -7.13 -8.70 -3.46
CA ARG A 160 -8.14 -8.90 -4.50
C ARG A 160 -8.17 -10.37 -4.95
N CYS A 161 -9.37 -10.92 -5.17
CA CYS A 161 -9.54 -12.34 -5.52
C CYS A 161 -8.93 -12.72 -6.88
N THR A 162 -8.97 -11.80 -7.85
CA THR A 162 -8.66 -12.08 -9.25
C THR A 162 -7.32 -11.51 -9.73
N LEU A 163 -6.75 -10.56 -8.99
CA LEU A 163 -5.50 -9.86 -9.36
C LEU A 163 -4.57 -9.76 -8.15
N PRO A 164 -3.26 -9.66 -8.34
CA PRO A 164 -2.29 -9.52 -7.25
C PRO A 164 -2.28 -8.07 -6.70
N VAL A 165 -3.44 -7.59 -6.24
CA VAL A 165 -3.63 -6.29 -5.60
C VAL A 165 -3.81 -6.52 -4.10
N TYR A 166 -2.91 -5.92 -3.31
CA TYR A 166 -2.85 -6.06 -1.87
C TYR A 166 -3.00 -4.71 -1.17
N GLY A 167 -3.59 -4.70 0.00
CA GLY A 167 -3.56 -3.58 0.93
C GLY A 167 -3.09 -4.03 2.31
N ILE A 168 -2.27 -3.22 2.96
CA ILE A 168 -1.85 -3.38 4.36
C ILE A 168 -1.96 -2.05 5.09
N MET A 169 -2.49 -2.05 6.32
CA MET A 169 -2.73 -0.81 7.07
C MET A 169 -1.52 -0.33 7.87
N PHE A 170 -0.62 -1.22 8.19
CA PHE A 170 0.61 -0.94 8.92
C PHE A 170 1.80 -0.65 8.00
N HIS A 171 2.88 -0.11 8.55
CA HIS A 171 4.06 0.36 7.84
C HIS A 171 5.17 -0.71 7.82
N PRO A 172 5.34 -1.48 6.72
CA PRO A 172 6.36 -2.54 6.63
C PRO A 172 7.78 -1.98 6.56
N GLU A 173 7.97 -0.73 6.12
CA GLU A 173 9.27 -0.05 6.09
C GLU A 173 9.82 0.22 7.50
N VAL A 174 8.94 0.39 8.48
CA VAL A 174 9.32 0.54 9.89
C VAL A 174 9.57 -0.83 10.53
N ARG A 175 8.63 -1.75 10.33
CA ARG A 175 8.70 -3.11 10.86
C ARG A 175 8.09 -4.10 9.85
N ASN A 176 8.73 -5.24 9.65
CA ASN A 176 8.33 -6.25 8.66
C ASN A 176 8.79 -5.97 7.22
N ARG A 177 10.02 -5.51 7.03
CA ARG A 177 10.63 -5.25 5.70
C ARG A 177 10.53 -6.44 4.77
N TRP A 178 10.48 -7.68 5.29
CA TRP A 178 10.28 -8.90 4.53
C TRP A 178 8.99 -8.89 3.67
N ILE A 179 7.99 -8.06 4.00
CA ILE A 179 6.76 -7.89 3.19
C ILE A 179 7.10 -7.18 1.87
N LEU A 180 7.92 -6.14 1.92
CA LEU A 180 8.38 -5.42 0.73
C LEU A 180 9.24 -6.33 -0.17
N GLU A 181 10.15 -7.10 0.44
CA GLU A 181 10.98 -8.07 -0.26
C GLU A 181 10.14 -9.16 -0.94
N ARG A 182 9.13 -9.69 -0.25
CA ARG A 182 8.20 -10.66 -0.83
C ARG A 182 7.40 -10.05 -1.97
N PHE A 183 6.85 -8.85 -1.79
CA PHE A 183 6.11 -8.17 -2.85
C PHE A 183 6.97 -7.98 -4.09
N ALA A 184 8.21 -7.58 -3.93
CA ALA A 184 9.15 -7.40 -5.04
C ALA A 184 9.45 -8.70 -5.79
N ASN A 185 9.32 -9.86 -5.15
CA ASN A 185 9.56 -11.19 -5.72
C ASN A 185 8.28 -11.92 -6.19
N LEU A 186 7.09 -11.33 -6.08
CA LEU A 186 5.83 -11.90 -6.63
C LEU A 186 5.84 -11.92 -8.20
#